data_7cdc33c2a2c8fe26e0ac79119d53e201
#
_entry.id   7cdc33c2a2c8fe26e0ac79119d53e201
#
_cell.length_a   1.000
_cell.length_b   1.000
_cell.length_c   1.000
_cell.angle_alpha   90.00
_cell.angle_beta   90.00
_cell.angle_gamma   90.00
#
_symmetry.space_group_name_H-M   'P 1'
#
loop_
_entity.id
_entity.type
_entity.pdbx_description
1 polymer ?
#
loop_
_entity_poly.entity_id
_entity_poly.type
_entity_poly.pdbx_seq_one_letter_code
_entity_poly.pdbx_strand_id
1 'polypeptide(L)'
;MTNEQQNKDEQYMRKALSEAQQAFDEGEIPIGAIIVCKDRIIARAHNLTETLCDVTAHAEMQAITMAANELGGKYLTDCTLYVTVEPCPMCAGAIGWAQVPRIVYGAADPKRGFQEYAPRVLHPKAECIGGILEEECRQLMQEFFKSRR
;
A
#
# COMPACT_ATOMS: atom_id res chain seq x y z
N MET A 1 -18.51 8.86 -1.38
CA MET A 1 -18.13 7.80 -0.41
C MET A 1 -18.97 7.99 0.85
N THR A 2 -19.56 6.90 1.38
CA THR A 2 -20.37 6.96 2.60
C THR A 2 -19.48 7.10 3.84
N ASN A 3 -20.06 7.58 4.95
CA ASN A 3 -19.35 7.65 6.23
C ASN A 3 -18.90 6.26 6.71
N GLU A 4 -19.73 5.26 6.48
CA GLU A 4 -19.41 3.89 6.86
C GLU A 4 -18.20 3.37 6.08
N GLN A 5 -18.14 3.61 4.78
CA GLN A 5 -17.02 3.20 3.94
C GLN A 5 -15.75 3.94 4.35
N GLN A 6 -15.86 5.24 4.62
CA GLN A 6 -14.73 6.03 5.08
C GLN A 6 -14.19 5.54 6.42
N ASN A 7 -15.07 5.17 7.35
CA ASN A 7 -14.68 4.61 8.65
C ASN A 7 -13.93 3.29 8.48
N LYS A 8 -14.40 2.41 7.60
CA LYS A 8 -13.71 1.16 7.30
C LYS A 8 -12.32 1.42 6.72
N ASP A 9 -12.23 2.36 5.78
CA ASP A 9 -10.95 2.69 5.15
C ASP A 9 -9.96 3.22 6.18
N GLU A 10 -10.41 4.05 7.11
CA GLU A 10 -9.55 4.54 8.17
C GLU A 10 -9.07 3.41 9.10
N GLN A 11 -9.97 2.50 9.46
CA GLN A 11 -9.61 1.36 10.31
C GLN A 11 -8.56 0.49 9.65
N TYR A 12 -8.73 0.17 8.38
CA TYR A 12 -7.76 -0.64 7.64
C TYR A 12 -6.45 0.13 7.39
N MET A 13 -6.54 1.44 7.14
CA MET A 13 -5.35 2.25 6.97
C MET A 13 -4.53 2.29 8.27
N ARG A 14 -5.17 2.26 9.45
CA ARG A 14 -4.45 2.18 10.71
C ARG A 14 -3.66 0.87 10.83
N LYS A 15 -4.19 -0.22 10.28
CA LYS A 15 -3.46 -1.49 10.22
C LYS A 15 -2.25 -1.39 9.30
N ALA A 16 -2.41 -0.73 8.16
CA ALA A 16 -1.28 -0.48 7.26
C ALA A 16 -0.24 0.43 7.92
N LEU A 17 -0.67 1.44 8.69
CA LEU A 17 0.25 2.30 9.45
C LEU A 17 1.02 1.51 10.51
N SER A 18 0.39 0.53 11.14
CA SER A 18 1.06 -0.35 12.10
C SER A 18 2.21 -1.10 11.42
N GLU A 19 1.98 -1.58 10.19
CA GLU A 19 3.06 -2.22 9.41
C GLU A 19 4.15 -1.21 9.05
N ALA A 20 3.77 0.01 8.69
CA ALA A 20 4.74 1.07 8.39
C ALA A 20 5.60 1.40 9.62
N GLN A 21 5.01 1.41 10.80
CA GLN A 21 5.75 1.64 12.04
C GLN A 21 6.76 0.52 12.30
N GLN A 22 6.40 -0.72 12.02
CA GLN A 22 7.34 -1.83 12.11
C GLN A 22 8.54 -1.63 11.17
N ALA A 23 8.27 -1.21 9.94
CA ALA A 23 9.35 -0.90 8.99
C ALA A 23 10.27 0.19 9.56
N PHE A 24 9.68 1.26 10.10
CA PHE A 24 10.44 2.34 10.74
C PHE A 24 11.37 1.80 11.81
N ASP A 25 10.84 0.96 12.70
CA ASP A 25 11.59 0.39 13.81
C ASP A 25 12.73 -0.51 13.34
N GLU A 26 12.57 -1.11 12.17
CA GLU A 26 13.59 -2.00 11.56
C GLU A 26 14.59 -1.25 10.67
N GLY A 27 14.47 0.08 10.57
CA GLY A 27 15.36 0.86 9.73
C GLY A 27 15.00 0.87 8.24
N GLU A 28 13.79 0.44 7.92
CA GLU A 28 13.27 0.42 6.54
C GLU A 28 12.41 1.66 6.31
N ILE A 29 12.30 2.09 5.06
CA ILE A 29 11.39 3.18 4.71
C ILE A 29 9.98 2.80 5.19
N PRO A 30 9.30 3.66 5.98
CA PRO A 30 8.08 3.28 6.68
C PRO A 30 6.85 3.30 5.78
N ILE A 31 6.74 2.28 4.96
CA ILE A 31 5.58 2.05 4.11
C ILE A 31 5.00 0.70 4.48
N GLY A 32 3.72 0.68 4.78
CA GLY A 32 2.99 -0.53 5.12
C GLY A 32 1.81 -0.73 4.18
N ALA A 33 1.45 -1.98 3.96
CA ALA A 33 0.34 -2.35 3.10
C ALA A 33 -0.42 -3.52 3.68
N ILE A 34 -1.74 -3.50 3.49
CA ILE A 34 -2.57 -4.67 3.78
C ILE A 34 -3.50 -4.91 2.59
N ILE A 35 -3.93 -6.15 2.44
CA ILE A 35 -4.95 -6.50 1.44
C ILE A 35 -6.11 -7.15 2.19
N VAL A 36 -7.31 -6.65 1.89
CA VAL A 36 -8.56 -7.07 2.51
C VAL A 36 -9.42 -7.75 1.44
N CYS A 37 -9.96 -8.92 1.76
CA CYS A 37 -10.88 -9.64 0.88
C CYS A 37 -12.10 -10.02 1.70
N LYS A 38 -13.28 -9.54 1.30
CA LYS A 38 -14.54 -9.84 1.98
C LYS A 38 -14.46 -9.54 3.48
N ASP A 39 -14.05 -8.31 3.82
CA ASP A 39 -13.91 -7.79 5.18
C ASP A 39 -12.90 -8.56 6.06
N ARG A 40 -11.98 -9.29 5.42
CA ARG A 40 -10.95 -10.04 6.14
C ARG A 40 -9.56 -9.64 5.62
N ILE A 41 -8.64 -9.35 6.52
CA ILE A 41 -7.25 -9.06 6.16
C ILE A 41 -6.57 -10.37 5.77
N ILE A 42 -6.11 -10.46 4.53
CA ILE A 42 -5.44 -11.67 4.01
C ILE A 42 -3.96 -11.47 3.76
N ALA A 43 -3.46 -10.23 3.84
CA ALA A 43 -2.05 -9.94 3.70
C ALA A 43 -1.68 -8.72 4.52
N ARG A 44 -0.51 -8.76 5.16
CA ARG A 44 0.09 -7.62 5.86
C ARG A 44 1.57 -7.60 5.51
N ALA A 45 2.08 -6.46 5.12
CA ALA A 45 3.47 -6.36 4.72
C ALA A 45 3.99 -4.93 4.92
N HIS A 46 5.30 -4.81 5.01
CA HIS A 46 5.96 -3.52 5.02
C HIS A 46 7.25 -3.61 4.22
N ASN A 47 7.83 -2.48 3.90
CA ASN A 47 9.04 -2.40 3.08
C ASN A 47 10.18 -3.19 3.74
N LEU A 48 10.86 -4.03 2.95
CA LEU A 48 12.00 -4.84 3.39
C LEU A 48 13.17 -4.76 2.41
N THR A 49 13.28 -3.66 1.65
CA THR A 49 14.32 -3.54 0.62
C THR A 49 15.73 -3.67 1.18
N GLU A 50 15.99 -3.12 2.37
CA GLU A 50 17.29 -3.22 3.02
C GLU A 50 17.51 -4.61 3.60
N THR A 51 16.54 -5.10 4.37
CA THR A 51 16.62 -6.41 5.03
C THR A 51 16.87 -7.54 4.04
N LEU A 52 16.15 -7.53 2.91
CA LEU A 52 16.25 -8.57 1.90
C LEU A 52 17.27 -8.27 0.80
N CYS A 53 17.89 -7.10 0.83
CA CYS A 53 18.80 -6.65 -0.24
C CYS A 53 18.13 -6.78 -1.60
N ASP A 54 16.88 -6.31 -1.70
CA ASP A 54 16.03 -6.50 -2.87
C ASP A 54 15.25 -5.22 -3.16
N VAL A 55 15.56 -4.55 -4.27
CA VAL A 55 14.91 -3.30 -4.66
C VAL A 55 13.42 -3.46 -4.96
N THR A 56 12.95 -4.69 -5.18
CA THR A 56 11.53 -4.95 -5.44
C THR A 56 10.74 -5.29 -4.18
N ALA A 57 11.39 -5.41 -3.02
CA ALA A 57 10.73 -5.83 -1.77
C ALA A 57 9.94 -4.71 -1.11
N HIS A 58 9.12 -4.02 -1.91
CA HIS A 58 8.17 -3.02 -1.42
C HIS A 58 7.01 -3.70 -0.71
N ALA A 59 6.35 -2.96 0.18
CA ALA A 59 5.21 -3.47 0.95
C ALA A 59 4.13 -4.06 0.03
N GLU A 60 3.81 -3.34 -1.04
CA GLU A 60 2.74 -3.75 -1.98
C GLU A 60 3.08 -5.05 -2.70
N MET A 61 4.35 -5.19 -3.14
CA MET A 61 4.80 -6.39 -3.84
C MET A 61 4.65 -7.63 -2.96
N GLN A 62 5.06 -7.51 -1.71
CA GLN A 62 4.93 -8.60 -0.74
C GLN A 62 3.48 -8.92 -0.42
N ALA A 63 2.66 -7.88 -0.23
CA ALA A 63 1.24 -8.06 0.08
C ALA A 63 0.53 -8.80 -1.06
N ILE A 64 0.82 -8.46 -2.31
CA ILE A 64 0.24 -9.13 -3.48
C ILE A 64 0.61 -10.63 -3.48
N THR A 65 1.88 -10.94 -3.23
CA THR A 65 2.34 -12.33 -3.17
C THR A 65 1.64 -13.11 -2.06
N MET A 66 1.53 -12.52 -0.87
CA MET A 66 0.84 -13.14 0.26
C MET A 66 -0.64 -13.38 -0.04
N ALA A 67 -1.32 -12.38 -0.58
CA ALA A 67 -2.75 -12.48 -0.89
C ALA A 67 -3.00 -13.56 -1.96
N ALA A 68 -2.17 -13.60 -3.00
CA ALA A 68 -2.29 -14.61 -4.05
C ALA A 68 -2.12 -16.03 -3.47
N ASN A 69 -1.15 -16.21 -2.57
CA ASN A 69 -0.95 -17.49 -1.90
C ASN A 69 -2.15 -17.86 -1.03
N GLU A 70 -2.68 -16.91 -0.29
CA GLU A 70 -3.84 -17.14 0.58
C GLU A 70 -5.08 -17.54 -0.23
N LEU A 71 -5.31 -16.89 -1.36
CA LEU A 71 -6.48 -17.15 -2.19
C LEU A 71 -6.28 -18.31 -3.18
N GLY A 72 -5.04 -18.74 -3.37
CA GLY A 72 -4.73 -19.81 -4.32
C GLY A 72 -4.86 -19.38 -5.78
N GLY A 73 -4.67 -18.09 -6.07
CA GLY A 73 -4.77 -17.58 -7.43
C GLY A 73 -4.17 -16.19 -7.56
N LYS A 74 -3.70 -15.85 -8.76
CA LYS A 74 -2.95 -14.61 -9.01
C LYS A 74 -3.81 -13.36 -9.18
N TYR A 75 -5.12 -13.52 -9.41
CA TYR A 75 -6.00 -12.37 -9.60
C TYR A 75 -6.74 -12.04 -8.31
N LEU A 76 -6.64 -10.79 -7.89
CA LEU A 76 -7.16 -10.31 -6.61
C LEU A 76 -8.44 -9.49 -6.83
N THR A 77 -9.37 -10.06 -7.59
CA THR A 77 -10.55 -9.36 -8.13
C THR A 77 -11.59 -8.96 -7.08
N ASP A 78 -11.53 -9.55 -5.88
CA ASP A 78 -12.45 -9.21 -4.79
C ASP A 78 -11.75 -8.50 -3.63
N CYS A 79 -10.56 -7.94 -3.88
CA CYS A 79 -9.72 -7.39 -2.82
C CYS A 79 -9.64 -5.88 -2.87
N THR A 80 -9.31 -5.29 -1.71
CA THR A 80 -8.92 -3.88 -1.60
C THR A 80 -7.50 -3.83 -1.02
N LEU A 81 -6.65 -3.04 -1.66
CA LEU A 81 -5.30 -2.78 -1.16
C LEU A 81 -5.29 -1.46 -0.42
N TYR A 82 -4.76 -1.47 0.81
CA TYR A 82 -4.50 -0.26 1.59
C TYR A 82 -2.99 -0.11 1.74
N VAL A 83 -2.48 1.06 1.39
CA VAL A 83 -1.05 1.36 1.49
C VAL A 83 -0.85 2.77 2.03
N THR A 84 0.14 2.96 2.90
CA THR A 84 0.32 4.24 3.59
C THR A 84 0.81 5.36 2.69
N VAL A 85 1.50 5.03 1.59
CA VAL A 85 2.00 6.01 0.63
C VAL A 85 1.57 5.58 -0.76
N GLU A 86 1.28 6.54 -1.62
CA GLU A 86 0.91 6.29 -3.02
C GLU A 86 1.90 5.31 -3.67
N PRO A 87 1.42 4.25 -4.34
CA PRO A 87 2.33 3.27 -4.96
C PRO A 87 3.23 3.89 -6.03
N CYS A 88 4.46 3.40 -6.10
CA CYS A 88 5.37 3.75 -7.20
C CYS A 88 4.93 3.04 -8.49
N PRO A 89 5.48 3.42 -9.66
CA PRO A 89 5.10 2.78 -10.93
C PRO A 89 5.29 1.26 -10.96
N MET A 90 6.33 0.73 -10.33
CA MET A 90 6.54 -0.72 -10.25
C MET A 90 5.40 -1.41 -9.53
N CYS A 91 5.06 -0.91 -8.34
CA CYS A 91 3.98 -1.50 -7.54
C CYS A 91 2.62 -1.31 -8.21
N ALA A 92 2.36 -0.14 -8.78
CA ALA A 92 1.12 0.13 -9.49
C ALA A 92 0.95 -0.80 -10.69
N GLY A 93 2.06 -1.10 -11.40
CA GLY A 93 2.06 -2.09 -12.48
C GLY A 93 1.66 -3.47 -11.98
N ALA A 94 2.25 -3.91 -10.86
CA ALA A 94 1.90 -5.19 -10.24
C ALA A 94 0.44 -5.23 -9.80
N ILE A 95 -0.04 -4.14 -9.20
CA ILE A 95 -1.44 -4.00 -8.77
C ILE A 95 -2.37 -4.13 -9.98
N GLY A 96 -2.02 -3.49 -11.09
CA GLY A 96 -2.78 -3.60 -12.34
C GLY A 96 -2.82 -5.02 -12.87
N TRP A 97 -1.68 -5.69 -12.90
CA TRP A 97 -1.59 -7.08 -13.35
C TRP A 97 -2.40 -8.03 -12.45
N ALA A 98 -2.41 -7.76 -11.14
CA ALA A 98 -3.18 -8.55 -10.18
C ALA A 98 -4.68 -8.25 -10.25
N GLN A 99 -5.09 -7.21 -10.98
CA GLN A 99 -6.49 -6.81 -11.17
C GLN A 99 -7.18 -6.43 -9.86
N VAL A 100 -6.44 -5.78 -8.97
CA VAL A 100 -7.01 -5.26 -7.72
C VAL A 100 -8.02 -4.16 -8.06
N PRO A 101 -9.30 -4.30 -7.69
CA PRO A 101 -10.31 -3.33 -8.12
C PRO A 101 -10.39 -2.06 -7.28
N ARG A 102 -9.82 -2.07 -6.08
CA ARG A 102 -9.88 -0.89 -5.21
C ARG A 102 -8.56 -0.70 -4.49
N ILE A 103 -8.00 0.50 -4.63
CA ILE A 103 -6.72 0.86 -4.03
C ILE A 103 -6.94 2.11 -3.18
N VAL A 104 -6.54 2.06 -1.91
CA VAL A 104 -6.66 3.18 -0.98
C VAL A 104 -5.27 3.51 -0.45
N TYR A 105 -4.83 4.75 -0.62
CA TYR A 105 -3.54 5.16 -0.08
C TYR A 105 -3.68 6.36 0.86
N GLY A 106 -2.67 6.54 1.71
CA GLY A 106 -2.65 7.65 2.66
C GLY A 106 -2.05 8.90 2.05
N ALA A 107 -0.73 9.00 2.07
CA ALA A 107 -0.01 10.18 1.59
C ALA A 107 0.33 10.07 0.10
N ALA A 108 0.11 11.15 -0.64
CA ALA A 108 0.55 11.24 -2.03
C ALA A 108 2.07 11.34 -2.09
N ASP A 109 2.66 10.82 -3.16
CA ASP A 109 4.09 10.94 -3.41
C ASP A 109 4.29 11.71 -4.72
N PRO A 110 4.51 13.03 -4.64
CA PRO A 110 4.61 13.85 -5.85
C PRO A 110 5.88 13.58 -6.67
N LYS A 111 6.87 12.91 -6.08
CA LYS A 111 8.13 12.63 -6.76
C LYS A 111 8.15 11.27 -7.44
N ARG A 112 7.59 10.24 -6.79
CA ARG A 112 7.69 8.86 -7.26
C ARG A 112 6.36 8.13 -7.38
N GLY A 113 5.26 8.80 -7.11
CA GLY A 113 3.93 8.20 -7.21
C GLY A 113 3.61 7.82 -8.65
N PHE A 114 2.83 6.76 -8.82
CA PHE A 114 2.49 6.25 -10.15
C PHE A 114 1.70 7.26 -10.98
N GLN A 115 0.93 8.13 -10.34
CA GLN A 115 0.10 9.09 -11.05
C GLN A 115 0.94 10.09 -11.86
N GLU A 116 2.17 10.33 -11.43
CA GLU A 116 3.09 11.21 -12.17
C GLU A 116 3.65 10.53 -13.42
N TYR A 117 3.98 9.23 -13.33
CA TYR A 117 4.73 8.54 -14.38
C TYR A 117 3.90 7.56 -15.21
N ALA A 118 2.87 6.98 -14.61
CA ALA A 118 2.08 5.93 -15.25
C ALA A 118 0.62 6.00 -14.81
N PRO A 119 -0.08 7.13 -15.11
CA PRO A 119 -1.42 7.36 -14.58
C PRO A 119 -2.48 6.35 -15.04
N ARG A 120 -2.18 5.58 -16.09
CA ARG A 120 -3.14 4.59 -16.62
C ARG A 120 -2.74 3.16 -16.36
N VAL A 121 -1.78 2.94 -15.46
CA VAL A 121 -1.23 1.60 -15.24
C VAL A 121 -2.18 0.67 -14.49
N LEU A 122 -3.10 1.21 -13.70
CA LEU A 122 -4.08 0.40 -12.99
C LEU A 122 -5.14 -0.15 -13.96
N HIS A 123 -5.85 -1.19 -13.54
CA HIS A 123 -6.96 -1.70 -14.33
C HIS A 123 -7.93 -0.56 -14.64
N PRO A 124 -8.49 -0.47 -15.88
CA PRO A 124 -9.36 0.66 -16.26
C PRO A 124 -10.57 0.86 -15.36
N LYS A 125 -11.06 -0.20 -14.70
CA LYS A 125 -12.21 -0.12 -13.79
C LYS A 125 -11.81 0.03 -12.33
N ALA A 126 -10.51 0.14 -12.03
CA ALA A 126 -10.04 0.26 -10.66
C ALA A 126 -10.42 1.62 -10.08
N GLU A 127 -10.83 1.60 -8.81
CA GLU A 127 -11.07 2.81 -8.03
C GLU A 127 -9.84 3.07 -7.18
N CYS A 128 -9.27 4.28 -7.27
CA CYS A 128 -8.10 4.65 -6.49
C CYS A 128 -8.43 5.88 -5.66
N ILE A 129 -8.33 5.75 -4.33
CA ILE A 129 -8.70 6.80 -3.37
C ILE A 129 -7.47 7.16 -2.55
N GLY A 130 -7.11 8.44 -2.54
CA GLY A 130 -6.01 8.93 -1.73
C GLY A 130 -6.48 9.79 -0.56
N GLY A 131 -5.57 10.05 0.36
CA GLY A 131 -5.80 10.99 1.46
C GLY A 131 -6.40 10.38 2.72
N ILE A 132 -6.51 9.06 2.81
CA ILE A 132 -7.03 8.42 4.03
C ILE A 132 -5.91 8.37 5.07
N LEU A 133 -6.11 9.09 6.18
CA LEU A 133 -5.10 9.31 7.24
C LEU A 133 -3.82 9.89 6.66
N GLU A 134 -3.96 10.79 5.70
CA GLU A 134 -2.87 11.39 4.96
C GLU A 134 -1.80 12.00 5.87
N GLU A 135 -2.22 12.75 6.89
CA GLU A 135 -1.29 13.46 7.77
C GLU A 135 -0.44 12.48 8.57
N GLU A 136 -1.06 11.46 9.16
CA GLU A 136 -0.34 10.45 9.93
C GLU A 136 0.67 9.69 9.06
N CYS A 137 0.28 9.35 7.84
CA CYS A 137 1.17 8.65 6.90
C CYS A 137 2.34 9.54 6.49
N ARG A 138 2.06 10.82 6.20
CA ARG A 138 3.10 11.78 5.81
C ARG A 138 4.09 12.03 6.95
N GLN A 139 3.59 12.20 8.17
CA GLN A 139 4.44 12.45 9.32
C GLN A 139 5.43 11.32 9.56
N LEU A 140 4.99 10.09 9.46
CA LEU A 140 5.86 8.94 9.66
C LEU A 140 7.01 8.92 8.65
N MET A 141 6.72 9.23 7.39
CA MET A 141 7.74 9.35 6.35
C MET A 141 8.71 10.49 6.64
N GLN A 142 8.19 11.65 7.04
CA GLN A 142 9.01 12.81 7.35
C GLN A 142 9.95 12.53 8.53
N GLU A 143 9.45 11.91 9.57
CA GLU A 143 10.25 11.54 10.75
C GLU A 143 11.38 10.59 10.38
N PHE A 144 11.10 9.62 9.54
CA PHE A 144 12.11 8.66 9.09
C PHE A 144 13.26 9.35 8.37
N PHE A 145 12.96 10.17 7.36
CA PHE A 145 13.99 10.84 6.59
C PHE A 145 14.73 11.91 7.41
N LYS A 146 14.03 12.55 8.32
CA LYS A 146 14.67 13.52 9.26
C LYS A 146 15.69 12.81 10.14
N SER A 147 15.36 11.62 10.63
CA SER A 147 16.26 10.86 11.52
C SER A 147 17.49 10.31 10.81
N ARG A 148 17.49 10.31 9.45
CA ARG A 148 18.61 9.78 8.66
C ARG A 148 19.58 10.84 8.15
N ARG A 149 19.38 12.09 8.49
CA ARG A 149 20.25 13.19 8.11
C ARG A 149 21.45 13.32 9.03
#